data_a3f180d54d06538866ec5d222d495be1
#
_entry.id   a3f180d54d06538866ec5d222d495be1
#
_cell.length_a   1.000
_cell.length_b   1.000
_cell.length_c   1.000
_cell.angle_alpha   90.00
_cell.angle_beta   90.00
_cell.angle_gamma   90.00
#
_symmetry.space_group_name_H-M   'P 1'
#
loop_
_entity.id
_entity.type
_entity.pdbx_description
1 polymer ?
#
loop_
_entity_poly.entity_id
_entity_poly.type
_entity_poly.pdbx_seq_one_letter_code
_entity_poly.pdbx_strand_id
1 'polypeptide(L)'
;MAWADASPALATLDGRGWACIDWVSDLHLQAQEPRTAHAFIDYLANTPAQALFILGDLFEVWVGDDVLHDPSGEFERRCVQALAQAAQRMALFWLPGNRDFLTGPEFVSAIGARALAENCVLQTGTEVCLLCHGDDLCLQDAEYMAFRRQVRGADWQNAFLARPLAERQSLARQMREQSRMRQKNLAQWVDVDADAALHILREHGAT
;
A
#
# COMPACT_ATOMS: atom_id res chain seq x y z
N MET A 1 -4.59 9.51 -14.83
CA MET A 1 -5.96 9.00 -14.71
C MET A 1 -6.15 8.65 -13.24
N ALA A 2 -6.92 9.46 -12.51
CA ALA A 2 -7.03 9.34 -11.06
C ALA A 2 -7.78 8.06 -10.68
N TRP A 3 -7.37 7.40 -9.60
CA TRP A 3 -8.04 6.26 -8.97
C TRP A 3 -9.35 6.64 -8.25
N ALA A 4 -9.73 7.93 -8.30
CA ALA A 4 -10.90 8.45 -7.62
C ALA A 4 -12.07 8.50 -8.61
N ASP A 5 -12.93 7.51 -8.56
CA ASP A 5 -14.38 7.61 -8.65
C ASP A 5 -14.99 6.21 -8.86
N ALA A 6 -15.11 5.52 -7.79
CA ALA A 6 -16.19 4.58 -7.56
C ALA A 6 -16.07 4.13 -6.10
N SER A 7 -17.05 4.49 -5.26
CA SER A 7 -17.44 3.57 -4.19
C SER A 7 -18.19 2.43 -4.88
N PRO A 8 -17.53 1.38 -5.32
CA PRO A 8 -18.21 0.21 -5.80
C PRO A 8 -18.49 -0.66 -4.59
N ALA A 9 -19.55 -1.43 -4.67
CA ALA A 9 -19.68 -2.62 -3.85
C ALA A 9 -18.30 -3.28 -3.74
N LEU A 10 -17.84 -3.60 -2.52
CA LEU A 10 -16.51 -4.14 -2.28
C LEU A 10 -16.23 -5.26 -3.28
N ALA A 11 -15.13 -5.14 -3.99
CA ALA A 11 -14.74 -6.15 -4.96
C ALA A 11 -14.47 -7.46 -4.20
N THR A 12 -15.16 -8.52 -4.58
CA THR A 12 -14.93 -9.85 -3.99
C THR A 12 -13.95 -10.62 -4.86
N LEU A 13 -12.91 -11.14 -4.25
CA LEU A 13 -11.92 -12.00 -4.85
C LEU A 13 -12.17 -13.45 -4.46
N ASP A 14 -12.10 -14.35 -5.42
CA ASP A 14 -12.19 -15.78 -5.17
C ASP A 14 -10.77 -16.36 -4.95
N GLY A 15 -10.47 -16.70 -3.71
CA GLY A 15 -9.22 -17.32 -3.27
C GLY A 15 -9.30 -18.82 -3.07
N ARG A 16 -10.44 -19.45 -3.36
CA ARG A 16 -10.65 -20.90 -3.10
C ARG A 16 -9.73 -21.80 -3.91
N GLY A 17 -9.17 -21.29 -5.00
CA GLY A 17 -8.22 -22.04 -5.84
C GLY A 17 -6.78 -22.05 -5.32
N TRP A 18 -6.44 -21.28 -4.28
CA TRP A 18 -5.09 -21.19 -3.75
C TRP A 18 -4.95 -22.00 -2.46
N ALA A 19 -3.98 -22.89 -2.43
CA ALA A 19 -3.65 -23.69 -1.24
C ALA A 19 -2.79 -22.90 -0.23
N CYS A 20 -2.03 -21.91 -0.69
CA CYS A 20 -1.20 -21.06 0.15
C CYS A 20 -1.34 -19.60 -0.30
N ILE A 21 -1.76 -18.74 0.62
CA ILE A 21 -1.93 -17.29 0.42
C ILE A 21 -1.10 -16.59 1.49
N ASP A 22 -0.26 -15.65 1.07
CA ASP A 22 0.52 -14.83 1.97
C ASP A 22 0.03 -13.38 1.92
N TRP A 23 0.20 -12.66 3.04
CA TRP A 23 -0.05 -11.23 3.17
C TRP A 23 1.19 -10.54 3.72
N VAL A 24 1.49 -9.37 3.16
CA VAL A 24 2.53 -8.47 3.66
C VAL A 24 2.00 -7.06 3.71
N SER A 25 2.36 -6.30 4.74
CA SER A 25 2.13 -4.86 4.87
C SER A 25 3.29 -4.22 5.63
N ASP A 26 3.38 -2.91 5.59
CA ASP A 26 4.26 -2.11 6.48
C ASP A 26 5.74 -2.51 6.44
N LEU A 27 6.23 -2.93 5.27
CA LEU A 27 7.64 -3.28 5.12
C LEU A 27 8.56 -2.06 5.10
N HIS A 28 8.03 -0.90 4.69
CA HIS A 28 8.75 0.37 4.66
C HIS A 28 10.11 0.28 3.99
N LEU A 29 10.17 -0.40 2.83
CA LEU A 29 11.41 -0.62 2.09
C LEU A 29 12.08 0.70 1.74
N GLN A 30 13.36 0.82 2.05
CA GLN A 30 14.17 2.00 1.78
C GLN A 30 15.65 1.63 1.63
N ALA A 31 16.38 2.41 0.84
CA ALA A 31 17.79 2.13 0.55
C ALA A 31 18.69 2.19 1.80
N GLN A 32 18.30 2.97 2.82
CA GLN A 32 19.03 3.14 4.07
C GLN A 32 18.92 1.93 5.01
N GLU A 33 17.89 1.10 4.81
CA GLU A 33 17.65 -0.12 5.59
C GLU A 33 17.64 -1.38 4.68
N PRO A 34 18.77 -1.72 4.07
CA PRO A 34 18.82 -2.76 3.04
C PRO A 34 18.48 -4.17 3.56
N ARG A 35 18.55 -4.40 4.87
CA ARG A 35 18.29 -5.72 5.46
C ARG A 35 16.86 -6.17 5.24
N THR A 36 15.89 -5.28 5.43
CA THR A 36 14.46 -5.57 5.19
C THR A 36 14.22 -5.88 3.73
N ALA A 37 14.79 -5.08 2.81
CA ALA A 37 14.66 -5.32 1.38
C ALA A 37 15.30 -6.66 0.95
N HIS A 38 16.48 -7.02 1.48
CA HIS A 38 17.10 -8.30 1.20
C HIS A 38 16.23 -9.47 1.71
N ALA A 39 15.74 -9.39 2.95
CA ALA A 39 14.88 -10.42 3.52
C ALA A 39 13.58 -10.60 2.71
N PHE A 40 12.99 -9.48 2.25
CA PHE A 40 11.80 -9.53 1.41
C PHE A 40 12.07 -10.13 0.03
N ILE A 41 13.20 -9.78 -0.61
CA ILE A 41 13.60 -10.36 -1.90
C ILE A 41 13.86 -11.87 -1.77
N ASP A 42 14.53 -12.27 -0.68
CA ASP A 42 14.77 -13.69 -0.39
C ASP A 42 13.46 -14.44 -0.12
N TYR A 43 12.53 -13.82 0.60
CA TYR A 43 11.18 -14.35 0.80
C TYR A 43 10.46 -14.51 -0.54
N LEU A 44 10.43 -13.49 -1.38
CA LEU A 44 9.82 -13.55 -2.72
C LEU A 44 10.41 -14.68 -3.56
N ALA A 45 11.70 -14.95 -3.45
CA ALA A 45 12.35 -16.01 -4.21
C ALA A 45 11.97 -17.41 -3.75
N ASN A 46 11.62 -17.60 -2.47
CA ASN A 46 11.53 -18.92 -1.83
C ASN A 46 10.12 -19.29 -1.33
N THR A 47 9.17 -18.33 -1.21
CA THR A 47 7.83 -18.63 -0.70
C THR A 47 7.09 -19.64 -1.57
N PRO A 48 6.37 -20.61 -0.98
CA PRO A 48 5.47 -21.52 -1.69
C PRO A 48 4.11 -20.89 -2.00
N ALA A 49 3.88 -19.64 -1.67
CA ALA A 49 2.61 -18.96 -1.87
C ALA A 49 2.20 -18.96 -3.36
N GLN A 50 0.92 -19.19 -3.60
CA GLN A 50 0.29 -19.12 -4.91
C GLN A 50 -0.34 -17.74 -5.17
N ALA A 51 -0.61 -17.00 -4.10
CA ALA A 51 -1.04 -15.61 -4.13
C ALA A 51 -0.36 -14.82 -3.01
N LEU A 52 0.06 -13.60 -3.32
CA LEU A 52 0.61 -12.65 -2.37
C LEU A 52 -0.18 -11.35 -2.45
N PHE A 53 -0.72 -10.94 -1.31
CA PHE A 53 -1.41 -9.67 -1.13
C PHE A 53 -0.48 -8.69 -0.44
N ILE A 54 -0.17 -7.59 -1.10
CA ILE A 54 0.62 -6.49 -0.56
C ILE A 54 -0.38 -5.41 -0.13
N LEU A 55 -0.56 -5.25 1.18
CA LEU A 55 -1.61 -4.44 1.78
C LEU A 55 -1.11 -3.06 2.23
N GLY A 56 -0.30 -2.44 1.40
CA GLY A 56 0.17 -1.07 1.60
C GLY A 56 1.48 -0.95 2.37
N ASP A 57 2.05 0.25 2.31
CA ASP A 57 3.29 0.63 2.99
C ASP A 57 4.46 -0.33 2.68
N LEU A 58 4.50 -0.82 1.44
CA LEU A 58 5.63 -1.60 0.94
C LEU A 58 6.90 -0.75 0.94
N PHE A 59 6.79 0.49 0.45
CA PHE A 59 7.90 1.45 0.47
C PHE A 59 7.72 2.48 1.59
N GLU A 60 8.84 2.92 2.17
CA GLU A 60 8.85 4.03 3.13
C GLU A 60 8.27 5.31 2.53
N VAL A 61 8.48 5.51 1.23
CA VAL A 61 7.95 6.63 0.44
C VAL A 61 7.90 6.24 -1.04
N TRP A 62 6.76 6.54 -1.69
CA TRP A 62 6.65 6.55 -3.14
C TRP A 62 6.08 7.88 -3.60
N VAL A 63 6.75 8.55 -4.52
CA VAL A 63 6.42 9.93 -4.93
C VAL A 63 6.00 10.06 -6.40
N GLY A 64 5.73 8.92 -7.05
CA GLY A 64 5.30 8.82 -8.44
C GLY A 64 6.13 7.82 -9.23
N ASP A 65 5.53 7.23 -10.26
CA ASP A 65 6.12 6.12 -11.01
C ASP A 65 7.33 6.51 -11.87
N ASP A 66 7.50 7.79 -12.17
CA ASP A 66 8.67 8.30 -12.89
C ASP A 66 10.00 8.09 -12.13
N VAL A 67 9.96 7.75 -10.83
CA VAL A 67 11.14 7.27 -10.08
C VAL A 67 11.77 6.05 -10.76
N LEU A 68 10.97 5.23 -11.43
CA LEU A 68 11.45 4.04 -12.15
C LEU A 68 12.35 4.37 -13.33
N HIS A 69 12.27 5.58 -13.87
CA HIS A 69 13.07 6.07 -15.00
C HIS A 69 14.21 7.00 -14.58
N ASP A 70 14.22 7.41 -13.32
CA ASP A 70 15.24 8.32 -12.80
C ASP A 70 16.47 7.53 -12.29
N PRO A 71 17.68 8.03 -12.48
CA PRO A 71 18.89 7.40 -11.93
C PRO A 71 18.81 7.17 -10.41
N SER A 72 18.15 8.05 -9.66
CA SER A 72 17.98 7.92 -8.20
C SER A 72 17.08 6.76 -7.78
N GLY A 73 16.28 6.19 -8.68
CA GLY A 73 15.33 5.10 -8.41
C GLY A 73 15.92 3.69 -8.53
N GLU A 74 17.23 3.52 -8.40
CA GLU A 74 17.87 2.19 -8.50
C GLU A 74 17.35 1.20 -7.49
N PHE A 75 17.12 1.65 -6.25
CA PHE A 75 16.58 0.83 -5.18
C PHE A 75 15.16 0.36 -5.49
N GLU A 76 14.29 1.28 -5.90
CA GLU A 76 12.90 1.01 -6.25
C GLU A 76 12.82 0.03 -7.43
N ARG A 77 13.61 0.25 -8.49
CA ARG A 77 13.69 -0.67 -9.64
C ARG A 77 14.09 -2.08 -9.23
N ARG A 78 15.03 -2.23 -8.29
CA ARG A 78 15.46 -3.55 -7.80
C ARG A 78 14.33 -4.27 -7.08
N CYS A 79 13.57 -3.57 -6.25
CA CYS A 79 12.40 -4.14 -5.58
C CYS A 79 11.30 -4.51 -6.58
N VAL A 80 11.01 -3.63 -7.54
CA VAL A 80 10.04 -3.87 -8.62
C VAL A 80 10.44 -5.09 -9.45
N GLN A 81 11.71 -5.25 -9.80
CA GLN A 81 12.20 -6.41 -10.55
C GLN A 81 12.00 -7.71 -9.79
N ALA A 82 12.24 -7.72 -8.47
CA ALA A 82 12.02 -8.91 -7.64
C ALA A 82 10.54 -9.30 -7.59
N LEU A 83 9.65 -8.32 -7.46
CA LEU A 83 8.20 -8.52 -7.52
C LEU A 83 7.76 -9.05 -8.89
N ALA A 84 8.25 -8.47 -9.99
CA ALA A 84 7.94 -8.92 -11.34
C ALA A 84 8.39 -10.36 -11.60
N GLN A 85 9.53 -10.78 -11.03
CA GLN A 85 9.97 -12.17 -11.09
C GLN A 85 9.05 -13.10 -10.27
N ALA A 86 8.61 -12.66 -9.09
CA ALA A 86 7.65 -13.41 -8.28
C ALA A 86 6.29 -13.56 -8.98
N ALA A 87 5.83 -12.53 -9.69
CA ALA A 87 4.57 -12.53 -10.44
C ALA A 87 4.51 -13.60 -11.56
N GLN A 88 5.66 -14.13 -12.01
CA GLN A 88 5.69 -15.20 -13.01
C GLN A 88 5.25 -16.56 -12.46
N ARG A 89 5.19 -16.71 -11.13
CA ARG A 89 4.88 -17.99 -10.47
C ARG A 89 3.78 -17.91 -9.42
N MET A 90 3.35 -16.70 -9.02
CA MET A 90 2.26 -16.48 -8.09
C MET A 90 1.42 -15.28 -8.52
N ALA A 91 0.15 -15.24 -8.12
CA ALA A 91 -0.70 -14.07 -8.32
C ALA A 91 -0.30 -12.97 -7.34
N LEU A 92 -0.03 -11.76 -7.84
CA LEU A 92 0.25 -10.60 -7.00
C LEU A 92 -0.94 -9.66 -6.97
N PHE A 93 -1.25 -9.16 -5.77
CA PHE A 93 -2.29 -8.18 -5.53
C PHE A 93 -1.69 -6.98 -4.80
N TRP A 94 -2.08 -5.79 -5.22
CA TRP A 94 -1.56 -4.52 -4.70
C TRP A 94 -2.67 -3.64 -4.16
N LEU A 95 -2.52 -3.19 -2.95
CA LEU A 95 -3.33 -2.17 -2.30
C LEU A 95 -2.37 -1.12 -1.71
N PRO A 96 -2.49 0.17 -2.07
CA PRO A 96 -1.58 1.20 -1.56
C PRO A 96 -1.88 1.59 -0.11
N GLY A 97 -0.82 1.79 0.67
CA GLY A 97 -0.90 2.33 2.02
C GLY A 97 -0.81 3.85 2.07
N ASN A 98 -0.48 4.38 3.24
CA ASN A 98 -0.34 5.81 3.46
C ASN A 98 1.05 6.37 3.07
N ARG A 99 2.01 5.50 2.74
CA ARG A 99 3.37 5.85 2.34
C ARG A 99 3.56 5.80 0.83
N ASP A 100 2.81 4.94 0.19
CA ASP A 100 2.98 4.59 -1.22
C ASP A 100 1.70 4.76 -2.05
N PHE A 101 0.77 5.60 -1.58
CA PHE A 101 -0.50 5.89 -2.28
C PHE A 101 -0.32 6.61 -3.64
N LEU A 102 0.86 7.10 -3.94
CA LEU A 102 1.20 7.70 -5.24
C LEU A 102 1.77 6.68 -6.23
N THR A 103 1.71 5.38 -5.90
CA THR A 103 1.92 4.33 -6.90
C THR A 103 0.84 4.41 -7.95
N GLY A 104 1.25 4.42 -9.20
CA GLY A 104 0.35 4.55 -10.34
C GLY A 104 0.23 3.25 -11.14
N PRO A 105 -0.44 3.32 -12.30
CA PRO A 105 -0.65 2.17 -13.14
C PRO A 105 0.63 1.58 -13.73
N GLU A 106 1.68 2.40 -13.88
CA GLU A 106 2.97 1.93 -14.38
C GLU A 106 3.66 1.02 -13.35
N PHE A 107 3.67 1.41 -12.05
CA PHE A 107 4.17 0.56 -10.98
C PHE A 107 3.43 -0.78 -10.94
N VAL A 108 2.09 -0.75 -10.92
CA VAL A 108 1.26 -1.96 -10.84
C VAL A 108 1.52 -2.89 -12.03
N SER A 109 1.64 -2.32 -13.23
CA SER A 109 1.98 -3.07 -14.44
C SER A 109 3.40 -3.64 -14.37
N ALA A 110 4.36 -2.85 -13.89
CA ALA A 110 5.77 -3.26 -13.79
C ALA A 110 5.97 -4.44 -12.84
N ILE A 111 5.23 -4.49 -11.74
CA ILE A 111 5.30 -5.63 -10.81
C ILE A 111 4.40 -6.81 -11.23
N GLY A 112 3.60 -6.67 -12.28
CA GLY A 112 2.67 -7.71 -12.73
C GLY A 112 1.53 -7.99 -11.75
N ALA A 113 1.15 -7.02 -10.92
CA ALA A 113 0.10 -7.19 -9.93
C ALA A 113 -1.27 -6.76 -10.45
N ARG A 114 -2.32 -7.25 -9.78
CA ARG A 114 -3.67 -6.71 -9.88
C ARG A 114 -3.88 -5.68 -8.77
N ALA A 115 -4.21 -4.44 -9.15
CA ALA A 115 -4.60 -3.42 -8.19
C ALA A 115 -5.93 -3.77 -7.52
N LEU A 116 -5.99 -3.57 -6.21
CA LEU A 116 -7.18 -3.73 -5.39
C LEU A 116 -7.81 -2.36 -5.10
N ALA A 117 -9.12 -2.36 -4.86
CA ALA A 117 -9.79 -1.24 -4.21
C ALA A 117 -9.28 -1.10 -2.76
N GLU A 118 -9.46 0.06 -2.16
CA GLU A 118 -8.98 0.39 -0.81
C GLU A 118 -9.48 -0.60 0.26
N ASN A 119 -10.69 -1.15 0.04
CA ASN A 119 -11.25 -2.25 0.80
C ASN A 119 -11.73 -3.31 -0.19
N CYS A 120 -11.41 -4.57 0.03
CA CYS A 120 -11.91 -5.68 -0.78
C CYS A 120 -12.12 -6.93 0.08
N VAL A 121 -12.97 -7.82 -0.40
CA VAL A 121 -13.27 -9.09 0.27
C VAL A 121 -12.54 -10.21 -0.44
N LEU A 122 -11.83 -11.04 0.31
CA LEU A 122 -11.25 -12.29 -0.18
C LEU A 122 -12.04 -13.46 0.40
N GLN A 123 -12.62 -14.28 -0.45
CA GLN A 123 -13.25 -15.53 -0.06
C GLN A 123 -12.26 -16.67 -0.24
N THR A 124 -11.78 -17.21 0.86
CA THR A 124 -11.01 -18.46 0.90
C THR A 124 -11.97 -19.60 1.27
N GLY A 125 -11.72 -20.81 0.98
CA GLY A 125 -12.50 -21.99 1.33
C GLY A 125 -13.72 -21.79 2.25
N THR A 126 -13.48 -21.66 3.54
CA THR A 126 -14.51 -21.47 4.58
C THR A 126 -14.54 -20.06 5.16
N GLU A 127 -13.58 -19.21 4.86
CA GLU A 127 -13.42 -17.89 5.49
C GLU A 127 -13.67 -16.76 4.49
N VAL A 128 -14.18 -15.65 5.00
CA VAL A 128 -14.37 -14.41 4.28
C VAL A 128 -13.53 -13.34 4.97
N CYS A 129 -12.46 -12.90 4.32
CA CYS A 129 -11.52 -11.93 4.88
C CYS A 129 -11.76 -10.55 4.27
N LEU A 130 -11.82 -9.52 5.10
CA LEU A 130 -11.75 -8.13 4.64
C LEU A 130 -10.28 -7.73 4.52
N LEU A 131 -9.86 -7.28 3.35
CA LEU A 131 -8.52 -6.78 3.08
C LEU A 131 -8.55 -5.26 2.97
N CYS A 132 -7.77 -4.59 3.80
CA CYS A 132 -7.58 -3.14 3.79
C CYS A 132 -6.20 -2.80 4.35
N HIS A 133 -5.74 -1.56 4.13
CA HIS A 133 -4.56 -1.07 4.84
C HIS A 133 -4.92 -0.57 6.25
N GLY A 134 -6.16 -0.06 6.43
CA GLY A 134 -6.71 0.30 7.74
C GLY A 134 -6.42 1.75 8.18
N ASP A 135 -5.67 2.52 7.43
CA ASP A 135 -5.36 3.93 7.74
C ASP A 135 -6.60 4.83 7.68
N ASP A 136 -7.62 4.43 6.95
CA ASP A 136 -8.94 5.08 6.87
C ASP A 136 -9.81 4.87 8.13
N LEU A 137 -9.44 3.93 8.97
CA LEU A 137 -10.13 3.60 10.22
C LEU A 137 -9.56 4.31 11.46
N CYS A 138 -8.52 5.12 11.31
CA CYS A 138 -7.95 5.94 12.39
C CYS A 138 -8.81 7.18 12.69
N LEU A 139 -10.11 6.99 12.93
CA LEU A 139 -11.12 8.05 12.96
C LEU A 139 -10.91 9.10 14.05
N GLN A 140 -10.25 8.73 15.15
CA GLN A 140 -9.97 9.63 16.27
C GLN A 140 -8.81 10.60 15.98
N ASP A 141 -7.97 10.34 14.97
CA ASP A 141 -6.95 11.28 14.49
C ASP A 141 -7.53 12.22 13.42
N ALA A 142 -8.27 13.24 13.86
CA ALA A 142 -8.95 14.16 12.97
C ALA A 142 -7.98 14.93 12.04
N GLU A 143 -6.76 15.21 12.48
CA GLU A 143 -5.73 15.87 11.66
C GLU A 143 -5.21 14.94 10.58
N TYR A 144 -4.91 13.69 10.94
CA TYR A 144 -4.52 12.68 9.98
C TYR A 144 -5.63 12.44 8.94
N MET A 145 -6.88 12.29 9.38
CA MET A 145 -8.01 12.08 8.48
C MET A 145 -8.26 13.28 7.54
N ALA A 146 -8.02 14.51 8.01
CA ALA A 146 -8.08 15.69 7.14
C ALA A 146 -6.94 15.69 6.11
N PHE A 147 -5.72 15.40 6.54
CA PHE A 147 -4.56 15.25 5.65
C PHE A 147 -4.78 14.14 4.62
N ARG A 148 -5.23 12.95 5.06
CA ARG A 148 -5.53 11.81 4.18
C ARG A 148 -6.52 12.20 3.08
N ARG A 149 -7.65 12.82 3.45
CA ARG A 149 -8.64 13.29 2.45
C ARG A 149 -8.03 14.26 1.44
N GLN A 150 -7.17 15.18 1.91
CA GLN A 150 -6.50 16.13 1.03
C GLN A 150 -5.58 15.45 0.02
N VAL A 151 -4.66 14.60 0.49
CA VAL A 151 -3.61 14.00 -0.37
C VAL A 151 -4.13 12.87 -1.27
N ARG A 152 -5.25 12.26 -0.91
CA ARG A 152 -5.95 11.29 -1.75
C ARG A 152 -6.81 11.96 -2.84
N GLY A 153 -7.05 13.27 -2.74
CA GLY A 153 -7.79 14.02 -3.75
C GLY A 153 -7.03 14.16 -5.08
N ALA A 154 -7.73 13.98 -6.20
CA ALA A 154 -7.15 14.01 -7.53
C ALA A 154 -6.41 15.33 -7.85
N ASP A 155 -6.98 16.45 -7.44
CA ASP A 155 -6.38 17.78 -7.69
C ASP A 155 -5.03 17.92 -6.97
N TRP A 156 -4.94 17.45 -5.71
CA TRP A 156 -3.70 17.47 -4.97
C TRP A 156 -2.66 16.54 -5.60
N GLN A 157 -3.05 15.31 -5.95
CA GLN A 157 -2.15 14.34 -6.58
C GLN A 157 -1.62 14.86 -7.93
N ASN A 158 -2.49 15.41 -8.77
CA ASN A 158 -2.10 15.98 -10.05
C ASN A 158 -1.11 17.15 -9.87
N ALA A 159 -1.39 18.07 -8.92
CA ALA A 159 -0.51 19.20 -8.63
C ALA A 159 0.84 18.74 -8.03
N PHE A 160 0.83 17.72 -7.19
CA PHE A 160 2.04 17.15 -6.61
C PHE A 160 2.89 16.43 -7.66
N LEU A 161 2.30 15.57 -8.48
CA LEU A 161 2.99 14.80 -9.52
C LEU A 161 3.51 15.66 -10.67
N ALA A 162 2.93 16.85 -10.89
CA ALA A 162 3.44 17.81 -11.88
C ALA A 162 4.77 18.47 -11.46
N ARG A 163 5.20 18.35 -10.20
CA ARG A 163 6.47 18.88 -9.71
C ARG A 163 7.65 18.00 -10.14
N PRO A 164 8.87 18.56 -10.27
CA PRO A 164 10.08 17.77 -10.48
C PRO A 164 10.24 16.69 -9.39
N LEU A 165 10.74 15.51 -9.78
CA LEU A 165 10.92 14.36 -8.88
C LEU A 165 11.71 14.72 -7.61
N ALA A 166 12.82 15.45 -7.75
CA ALA A 166 13.66 15.86 -6.63
C ALA A 166 12.91 16.75 -5.61
N GLU A 167 12.01 17.63 -6.10
CA GLU A 167 11.16 18.45 -5.24
C GLU A 167 10.16 17.57 -4.46
N ARG A 168 9.50 16.64 -5.14
CA ARG A 168 8.58 15.69 -4.51
C ARG A 168 9.26 14.84 -3.45
N GLN A 169 10.44 14.33 -3.74
CA GLN A 169 11.25 13.59 -2.77
C GLN A 169 11.62 14.45 -1.54
N SER A 170 11.95 15.72 -1.74
CA SER A 170 12.25 16.65 -0.64
C SER A 170 11.01 16.91 0.23
N LEU A 171 9.87 17.20 -0.39
CA LEU A 171 8.61 17.44 0.29
C LEU A 171 8.15 16.20 1.08
N ALA A 172 8.25 15.02 0.49
CA ALA A 172 7.90 13.77 1.16
C ALA A 172 8.77 13.53 2.40
N ARG A 173 10.11 13.77 2.32
CA ARG A 173 11.00 13.68 3.49
C ARG A 173 10.59 14.67 4.60
N GLN A 174 10.25 15.91 4.25
CA GLN A 174 9.79 16.90 5.24
C GLN A 174 8.48 16.48 5.92
N MET A 175 7.50 16.00 5.15
CA MET A 175 6.24 15.49 5.70
C MET A 175 6.47 14.30 6.65
N ARG A 176 7.40 13.41 6.30
CA ARG A 176 7.80 12.27 7.13
C ARG A 176 8.40 12.71 8.47
N GLU A 177 9.31 13.67 8.42
CA GLU A 177 9.94 14.18 9.63
C GLU A 177 8.91 14.85 10.54
N GLN A 178 8.01 15.65 9.98
CA GLN A 178 6.91 16.25 10.74
C GLN A 178 6.01 15.20 11.38
N SER A 179 5.64 14.13 10.64
CA SER A 179 4.85 13.03 11.17
C SER A 179 5.56 12.31 12.33
N ARG A 180 6.86 12.03 12.18
CA ARG A 180 7.67 11.41 13.25
C ARG A 180 7.75 12.28 14.50
N MET A 181 7.95 13.58 14.33
CA MET A 181 7.99 14.53 15.44
C MET A 181 6.65 14.61 16.16
N ARG A 182 5.54 14.62 15.39
CA ARG A 182 4.20 14.60 15.94
C ARG A 182 3.96 13.33 16.76
N GLN A 183 4.26 12.15 16.21
CA GLN A 183 4.07 10.87 16.90
C GLN A 183 4.84 10.80 18.24
N LYS A 184 6.06 11.35 18.29
CA LYS A 184 6.84 11.40 19.53
C LYS A 184 6.21 12.28 20.62
N ASN A 185 5.39 13.25 20.23
CA ASN A 185 4.75 14.21 21.12
C ASN A 185 3.31 13.83 21.49
N LEU A 186 2.75 12.77 20.90
CA LEU A 186 1.41 12.29 21.25
C LEU A 186 1.44 11.62 22.63
N ALA A 187 0.59 12.10 23.53
CA ALA A 187 0.41 11.52 24.87
C ALA A 187 -0.31 10.15 24.83
N GLN A 188 -1.04 9.88 23.74
CA GLN A 188 -1.73 8.63 23.46
C GLN A 188 -1.59 8.28 21.99
N TRP A 189 -1.33 7.01 21.71
CA TRP A 189 -1.43 6.46 20.36
C TRP A 189 -2.91 6.41 19.96
N VAL A 190 -3.20 6.91 18.76
CA VAL A 190 -4.50 6.72 18.13
C VAL A 190 -4.39 5.47 17.29
N ASP A 191 -5.23 4.49 17.61
CA ASP A 191 -5.32 3.21 16.91
C ASP A 191 -6.54 3.20 15.99
N VAL A 192 -6.71 2.11 15.28
CA VAL A 192 -7.90 1.82 14.47
C VAL A 192 -9.15 1.88 15.35
N ASP A 193 -10.20 2.53 14.86
CA ASP A 193 -11.49 2.56 15.54
C ASP A 193 -12.13 1.17 15.46
N ALA A 194 -12.18 0.49 16.62
CA ALA A 194 -12.65 -0.89 16.70
C ALA A 194 -14.13 -1.05 16.29
N ASP A 195 -14.98 -0.06 16.62
CA ASP A 195 -16.39 -0.11 16.27
C ASP A 195 -16.61 0.05 14.77
N ALA A 196 -15.84 0.95 14.14
CA ALA A 196 -15.84 1.12 12.69
C ALA A 196 -15.35 -0.15 11.98
N ALA A 197 -14.26 -0.75 12.45
CA ALA A 197 -13.74 -2.01 11.90
C ALA A 197 -14.76 -3.15 12.01
N LEU A 198 -15.37 -3.32 13.19
CA LEU A 198 -16.42 -4.32 13.42
C LEU A 198 -17.66 -4.07 12.56
N HIS A 199 -18.00 -2.81 12.30
CA HIS A 199 -19.13 -2.46 11.44
C HIS A 199 -18.89 -2.95 10.01
N ILE A 200 -17.73 -2.63 9.44
CA ILE A 200 -17.36 -3.05 8.08
C ILE A 200 -17.30 -4.58 7.98
N LEU A 201 -16.70 -5.26 8.96
CA LEU A 201 -16.65 -6.72 8.96
C LEU A 201 -18.07 -7.33 8.93
N ARG A 202 -19.01 -6.81 9.73
CA ARG A 202 -20.39 -7.30 9.78
C ARG A 202 -21.16 -7.02 8.48
N GLU A 203 -20.98 -5.84 7.89
CA GLU A 203 -21.65 -5.48 6.63
C GLU A 203 -21.27 -6.42 5.48
N HIS A 204 -20.04 -6.96 5.51
CA HIS A 204 -19.53 -7.80 4.44
C HIS A 204 -19.46 -9.29 4.81
N GLY A 205 -19.97 -9.66 5.99
CA GLY A 205 -19.95 -11.05 6.46
C GLY A 205 -18.52 -11.60 6.60
N ALA A 206 -17.55 -10.71 6.83
CA ALA A 206 -16.15 -11.06 7.00
C ALA A 206 -15.82 -11.34 8.48
N THR A 207 -14.77 -12.09 8.71
CA THR A 207 -14.25 -12.43 10.04
C THR A 207 -12.81 -11.94 10.18
#